data_6f45562875b14fb8848a5ce42d841665
#
_entry.id   6f45562875b14fb8848a5ce42d841665
#
_cell.length_a   1.000
_cell.length_b   1.000
_cell.length_c   1.000
_cell.angle_alpha   90.00
_cell.angle_beta   90.00
_cell.angle_gamma   90.00
#
_symmetry.space_group_name_H-M   'P 1'
#
loop_
_entity.id
_entity.type
_entity.pdbx_description
1 polymer ?
#
loop_
_entity_poly.entity_id
_entity_poly.type
_entity_poly.pdbx_seq_one_letter_code
_entity_poly.pdbx_strand_id
1 'polypeptide(L)'
;LTPYVSAADVIITTAAIPGRPAPRLITAKMMKDMKPGSVIIDLAAETGGNVEGSKPGVDVSVSVGKSGGAITLVGMKDVPSTMAYDASRLYAKNVANLLELMTKDKAVKPDFEDEVVAGACLTHAGEIRHQPTAEALAPASSAKKGTK
;
A
#
# COMPACT_ATOMS: atom_id res chain seq x y z
N LEU A 1 6.91 -16.21 -11.09
CA LEU A 1 6.07 -16.18 -9.89
C LEU A 1 5.13 -17.38 -9.82
N THR A 2 4.47 -17.78 -10.93
CA THR A 2 3.48 -18.86 -10.99
C THR A 2 3.95 -20.17 -10.33
N PRO A 3 5.15 -20.73 -10.57
CA PRO A 3 5.57 -21.98 -9.95
C PRO A 3 5.66 -21.91 -8.42
N TYR A 4 6.02 -20.75 -7.89
CA TYR A 4 6.10 -20.52 -6.44
C TYR A 4 4.70 -20.41 -5.82
N VAL A 5 3.78 -19.74 -6.50
CA VAL A 5 2.38 -19.61 -6.05
C VAL A 5 1.72 -21.00 -5.98
N SER A 6 1.85 -21.84 -7.02
CA SER A 6 1.24 -23.18 -7.03
C SER A 6 1.83 -24.14 -6.01
N ALA A 7 3.08 -23.96 -5.60
CA ALA A 7 3.76 -24.83 -4.64
C ALA A 7 3.53 -24.44 -3.18
N ALA A 8 3.14 -23.18 -2.92
CA ALA A 8 3.00 -22.64 -1.58
C ALA A 8 1.74 -23.14 -0.86
N ASP A 9 1.86 -23.37 0.44
CA ASP A 9 0.74 -23.65 1.33
C ASP A 9 0.19 -22.36 1.95
N VAL A 10 1.07 -21.37 2.19
CA VAL A 10 0.71 -20.03 2.70
C VAL A 10 1.45 -18.96 1.89
N ILE A 11 0.74 -17.91 1.50
CA ILE A 11 1.31 -16.73 0.85
C ILE A 11 0.89 -15.50 1.62
N ILE A 12 1.83 -14.60 1.89
CA ILE A 12 1.56 -13.27 2.46
C ILE A 12 2.03 -12.22 1.46
N THR A 13 1.12 -11.33 1.06
CA THR A 13 1.43 -10.22 0.14
C THR A 13 1.40 -8.89 0.87
N THR A 14 2.43 -8.08 0.62
CA THR A 14 2.68 -6.83 1.36
C THR A 14 3.03 -5.64 0.46
N ALA A 15 2.96 -5.79 -0.86
CA ALA A 15 3.39 -4.74 -1.78
C ALA A 15 2.42 -3.56 -1.75
N ALA A 16 2.92 -2.42 -1.30
CA ALA A 16 2.17 -1.16 -1.27
C ALA A 16 2.99 -0.06 -1.94
N ILE A 17 2.29 0.83 -2.64
CA ILE A 17 2.88 2.04 -3.22
C ILE A 17 2.18 3.23 -2.56
N PRO A 18 2.88 4.10 -1.82
CA PRO A 18 2.26 5.26 -1.18
C PRO A 18 1.49 6.12 -2.19
N GLY A 19 0.22 6.45 -1.86
CA GLY A 19 -0.62 7.31 -2.68
C GLY A 19 -1.12 6.70 -4.01
N ARG A 20 -0.88 5.40 -4.25
CA ARG A 20 -1.32 4.70 -5.47
C ARG A 20 -1.96 3.35 -5.13
N PRO A 21 -2.81 2.80 -6.01
CA PRO A 21 -3.31 1.44 -5.84
C PRO A 21 -2.17 0.42 -5.76
N ALA A 22 -2.35 -0.60 -4.92
CA ALA A 22 -1.40 -1.69 -4.79
C ALA A 22 -1.21 -2.45 -6.12
N PRO A 23 0.02 -2.88 -6.44
CA PRO A 23 0.26 -3.64 -7.65
C PRO A 23 -0.38 -5.03 -7.57
N ARG A 24 -1.00 -5.49 -8.67
CA ARG A 24 -1.53 -6.83 -8.78
C ARG A 24 -0.39 -7.85 -8.99
N LEU A 25 -0.14 -8.70 -8.00
CA LEU A 25 0.94 -9.70 -8.02
C LEU A 25 0.43 -11.11 -8.33
N ILE A 26 -0.75 -11.48 -7.82
CA ILE A 26 -1.34 -12.79 -7.95
C ILE A 26 -2.67 -12.68 -8.67
N THR A 27 -2.77 -13.38 -9.80
CA THR A 27 -3.98 -13.42 -10.62
C THR A 27 -4.86 -14.62 -10.26
N ALA A 28 -6.13 -14.56 -10.62
CA ALA A 28 -7.06 -15.69 -10.48
C ALA A 28 -6.56 -16.96 -11.20
N LYS A 29 -5.86 -16.79 -12.33
CA LYS A 29 -5.26 -17.91 -13.07
C LYS A 29 -4.17 -18.60 -12.26
N MET A 30 -3.31 -17.83 -11.57
CA MET A 30 -2.23 -18.40 -10.73
C MET A 30 -2.78 -19.15 -9.52
N MET A 31 -3.88 -18.66 -8.93
CA MET A 31 -4.52 -19.33 -7.79
C MET A 31 -5.14 -20.67 -8.13
N LYS A 32 -5.59 -20.88 -9.37
CA LYS A 32 -6.23 -22.15 -9.80
C LYS A 32 -5.33 -23.37 -9.64
N ASP A 33 -4.02 -23.19 -9.68
CA ASP A 33 -3.03 -24.26 -9.59
C ASP A 33 -2.51 -24.45 -8.16
N MET A 34 -3.04 -23.74 -7.18
CA MET A 34 -2.68 -23.89 -5.76
C MET A 34 -3.31 -25.17 -5.18
N LYS A 35 -2.67 -25.65 -4.12
CA LYS A 35 -3.17 -26.81 -3.39
C LYS A 35 -4.46 -26.44 -2.64
N PRO A 36 -5.49 -27.33 -2.64
CA PRO A 36 -6.64 -27.16 -1.76
C PRO A 36 -6.23 -27.00 -0.29
N GLY A 37 -6.89 -26.09 0.42
CA GLY A 37 -6.59 -25.78 1.81
C GLY A 37 -5.46 -24.75 2.02
N SER A 38 -4.77 -24.30 0.95
CA SER A 38 -3.80 -23.21 1.06
C SER A 38 -4.47 -21.88 1.42
N VAL A 39 -3.67 -20.97 1.98
CA VAL A 39 -4.14 -19.65 2.43
C VAL A 39 -3.31 -18.55 1.79
N ILE A 40 -3.99 -17.49 1.33
CA ILE A 40 -3.34 -16.25 0.91
C ILE A 40 -3.81 -15.12 1.83
N ILE A 41 -2.86 -14.38 2.41
CA ILE A 41 -3.13 -13.19 3.24
C ILE A 41 -2.67 -11.96 2.48
N ASP A 42 -3.62 -11.09 2.10
CA ASP A 42 -3.36 -9.86 1.37
C ASP A 42 -3.41 -8.66 2.33
N LEU A 43 -2.22 -8.17 2.73
CA LEU A 43 -2.09 -6.99 3.59
C LEU A 43 -2.34 -5.67 2.84
N ALA A 44 -2.35 -5.70 1.50
CA ALA A 44 -2.62 -4.54 0.68
C ALA A 44 -4.08 -4.43 0.21
N ALA A 45 -4.99 -5.24 0.76
CA ALA A 45 -6.39 -5.31 0.32
C ALA A 45 -7.10 -3.94 0.32
N GLU A 46 -6.84 -3.07 1.30
CA GLU A 46 -7.44 -1.73 1.42
C GLU A 46 -7.03 -0.77 0.31
N THR A 47 -5.87 -0.98 -0.30
CA THR A 47 -5.34 -0.15 -1.38
C THR A 47 -5.50 -0.78 -2.76
N GLY A 48 -6.46 -1.69 -2.92
CA GLY A 48 -6.79 -2.35 -4.17
C GLY A 48 -6.31 -3.79 -4.28
N GLY A 49 -5.47 -4.25 -3.34
CA GLY A 49 -5.02 -5.63 -3.18
C GLY A 49 -3.95 -6.09 -4.16
N ASN A 50 -3.05 -6.91 -3.65
CA ASN A 50 -2.04 -7.61 -4.46
C ASN A 50 -2.61 -8.87 -5.12
N VAL A 51 -3.73 -9.37 -4.63
CA VAL A 51 -4.35 -10.62 -5.09
C VAL A 51 -5.68 -10.32 -5.77
N GLU A 52 -5.90 -10.91 -6.93
CA GLU A 52 -7.15 -10.75 -7.66
C GLU A 52 -8.31 -11.35 -6.85
N GLY A 53 -9.38 -10.56 -6.68
CA GLY A 53 -10.53 -10.94 -5.87
C GLY A 53 -10.41 -10.65 -4.37
N SER A 54 -9.28 -10.13 -3.91
CA SER A 54 -9.12 -9.66 -2.53
C SER A 54 -10.11 -8.55 -2.18
N LYS A 55 -10.70 -8.63 -0.99
CA LYS A 55 -11.64 -7.63 -0.47
C LYS A 55 -11.28 -7.29 0.98
N PRO A 56 -11.14 -6.01 1.33
CA PRO A 56 -10.78 -5.62 2.70
C PRO A 56 -11.77 -6.14 3.73
N GLY A 57 -11.27 -6.79 4.78
CA GLY A 57 -12.06 -7.31 5.89
C GLY A 57 -12.92 -8.53 5.56
N VAL A 58 -12.65 -9.21 4.43
CA VAL A 58 -13.45 -10.37 4.00
C VAL A 58 -12.55 -11.55 3.66
N ASP A 59 -12.91 -12.72 4.18
CA ASP A 59 -12.33 -13.99 3.77
C ASP A 59 -13.11 -14.54 2.58
N VAL A 60 -12.41 -14.72 1.46
CA VAL A 60 -12.98 -15.22 0.21
C VAL A 60 -12.53 -16.65 -0.03
N SER A 61 -13.48 -17.57 -0.21
CA SER A 61 -13.18 -18.93 -0.66
C SER A 61 -13.05 -18.95 -2.19
N VAL A 62 -11.88 -19.38 -2.68
CA VAL A 62 -11.58 -19.44 -4.12
C VAL A 62 -11.44 -20.90 -4.53
N SER A 63 -12.28 -21.35 -5.46
CA SER A 63 -12.22 -22.72 -5.98
C SER A 63 -10.94 -22.96 -6.77
N VAL A 64 -10.25 -24.06 -6.47
CA VAL A 64 -8.99 -24.48 -7.10
C VAL A 64 -9.01 -25.93 -7.51
N GLY A 65 -8.16 -26.26 -8.48
CA GLY A 65 -8.02 -27.63 -8.98
C GLY A 65 -9.25 -28.12 -9.76
N LYS A 66 -9.13 -29.35 -10.32
CA LYS A 66 -10.21 -29.99 -11.08
C LYS A 66 -11.14 -30.80 -10.17
N SER A 67 -10.73 -31.10 -8.95
CA SER A 67 -11.43 -31.96 -7.99
C SER A 67 -12.31 -31.22 -6.98
N GLY A 68 -12.53 -29.92 -7.14
CA GLY A 68 -13.47 -29.13 -6.32
C GLY A 68 -12.93 -28.68 -4.96
N GLY A 69 -11.62 -28.53 -4.80
CA GLY A 69 -11.01 -27.94 -3.62
C GLY A 69 -11.10 -26.41 -3.61
N ALA A 70 -10.78 -25.80 -2.47
CA ALA A 70 -10.74 -24.35 -2.31
C ALA A 70 -9.51 -23.90 -1.51
N ILE A 71 -9.08 -22.67 -1.75
CA ILE A 71 -8.14 -21.92 -0.92
C ILE A 71 -8.89 -20.80 -0.22
N THR A 72 -8.31 -20.29 0.88
CA THR A 72 -8.82 -19.11 1.57
C THR A 72 -7.99 -17.88 1.22
N LEU A 73 -8.63 -16.84 0.69
CA LEU A 73 -8.03 -15.54 0.45
C LEU A 73 -8.53 -14.57 1.52
N VAL A 74 -7.64 -14.17 2.43
CA VAL A 74 -7.90 -13.26 3.54
C VAL A 74 -7.52 -11.85 3.12
N GLY A 75 -8.50 -10.97 2.95
CA GLY A 75 -8.28 -9.55 2.71
C GLY A 75 -8.15 -8.80 4.03
N MET A 76 -6.93 -8.46 4.42
CA MET A 76 -6.71 -7.76 5.69
C MET A 76 -7.26 -6.32 5.64
N LYS A 77 -7.75 -5.85 6.80
CA LYS A 77 -8.24 -4.50 7.01
C LYS A 77 -7.83 -3.99 8.38
N ASP A 78 -7.45 -2.71 8.46
CA ASP A 78 -7.10 -2.02 9.72
C ASP A 78 -6.05 -2.78 10.55
N VAL A 79 -5.07 -3.41 9.90
CA VAL A 79 -4.05 -4.23 10.57
C VAL A 79 -3.35 -3.51 11.73
N PRO A 80 -2.98 -2.20 11.61
CA PRO A 80 -2.39 -1.47 12.74
C PRO A 80 -3.29 -1.42 13.97
N SER A 81 -4.61 -1.42 13.80
CA SER A 81 -5.57 -1.38 14.91
C SER A 81 -5.57 -2.67 15.74
N THR A 82 -5.22 -3.80 15.13
CA THR A 82 -5.09 -5.10 15.82
C THR A 82 -3.85 -5.18 16.70
N MET A 83 -2.87 -4.30 16.48
CA MET A 83 -1.62 -4.18 17.23
C MET A 83 -1.38 -2.72 17.65
N ALA A 84 -2.40 -2.07 18.19
CA ALA A 84 -2.46 -0.63 18.42
C ALA A 84 -1.27 -0.08 19.24
N TYR A 85 -0.82 -0.82 20.26
CA TYR A 85 0.32 -0.40 21.07
C TYR A 85 1.60 -0.32 20.26
N ASP A 86 1.94 -1.38 19.52
CA ASP A 86 3.19 -1.42 18.72
C ASP A 86 3.12 -0.46 17.53
N ALA A 87 1.99 -0.41 16.85
CA ALA A 87 1.76 0.51 15.73
C ALA A 87 1.92 1.97 16.18
N SER A 88 1.29 2.36 17.30
CA SER A 88 1.39 3.71 17.85
C SER A 88 2.82 4.04 18.28
N ARG A 89 3.53 3.11 18.90
CA ARG A 89 4.92 3.31 19.31
C ARG A 89 5.86 3.54 18.13
N LEU A 90 5.71 2.76 17.07
CA LEU A 90 6.50 2.90 15.84
C LEU A 90 6.19 4.22 15.12
N TYR A 91 4.91 4.57 15.02
CA TYR A 91 4.50 5.85 14.44
C TYR A 91 5.02 7.04 15.23
N ALA A 92 4.87 7.02 16.56
CA ALA A 92 5.38 8.08 17.44
C ALA A 92 6.91 8.26 17.30
N LYS A 93 7.67 7.16 17.13
CA LYS A 93 9.11 7.22 16.89
C LYS A 93 9.44 7.91 15.57
N ASN A 94 8.68 7.65 14.50
CA ASN A 94 8.87 8.32 13.22
C ASN A 94 8.59 9.82 13.33
N VAL A 95 7.51 10.22 14.03
CA VAL A 95 7.19 11.62 14.27
C VAL A 95 8.28 12.32 15.10
N ALA A 96 8.76 11.66 16.15
CA ALA A 96 9.85 12.20 16.97
C ALA A 96 11.15 12.40 16.16
N ASN A 97 11.53 11.41 15.34
CA ASN A 97 12.71 11.52 14.49
C ASN A 97 12.58 12.67 13.48
N LEU A 98 11.40 12.86 12.86
CA LEU A 98 11.16 13.97 11.94
C LEU A 98 11.26 15.33 12.66
N LEU A 99 10.69 15.46 13.86
CA LEU A 99 10.80 16.68 14.66
C LEU A 99 12.24 16.96 15.06
N GLU A 100 12.99 15.94 15.44
CA GLU A 100 14.42 16.08 15.76
C GLU A 100 15.21 16.57 14.54
N LEU A 101 14.97 15.99 13.36
CA LEU A 101 15.61 16.39 12.10
C LEU A 101 15.32 17.85 11.73
N MET A 102 14.11 18.34 12.00
CA MET A 102 13.68 19.71 11.72
C MET A 102 14.09 20.71 12.83
N THR A 103 14.62 20.25 13.97
CA THR A 103 14.91 21.12 15.12
C THR A 103 16.38 21.54 15.12
N LYS A 104 16.64 22.83 14.97
CA LYS A 104 17.98 23.45 15.07
C LYS A 104 17.90 24.60 16.10
N ASP A 105 18.88 24.69 17.01
CA ASP A 105 18.96 25.75 18.02
C ASP A 105 17.68 25.93 18.87
N LYS A 106 17.06 24.81 19.25
CA LYS A 106 15.81 24.78 20.04
C LYS A 106 14.60 25.39 19.31
N ALA A 107 14.65 25.54 18.00
CA ALA A 107 13.55 26.03 17.17
C ALA A 107 13.28 25.08 16.01
N VAL A 108 12.03 24.96 15.60
CA VAL A 108 11.65 24.19 14.39
C VAL A 108 12.04 25.03 13.17
N LYS A 109 13.03 24.53 12.42
CA LYS A 109 13.58 25.15 11.21
C LYS A 109 13.69 24.09 10.13
N PRO A 110 12.63 23.79 9.36
CA PRO A 110 12.67 22.76 8.33
C PRO A 110 13.69 23.12 7.24
N ASP A 111 14.57 22.20 6.94
CA ASP A 111 15.56 22.30 5.88
C ASP A 111 15.05 21.49 4.67
N PHE A 112 14.60 22.16 3.63
CA PHE A 112 14.02 21.53 2.45
C PHE A 112 15.06 21.01 1.45
N GLU A 113 16.36 21.17 1.72
CA GLU A 113 17.43 20.46 1.00
C GLU A 113 17.56 19.01 1.51
N ASP A 114 17.05 18.72 2.71
CA ASP A 114 16.93 17.37 3.23
C ASP A 114 15.75 16.64 2.58
N GLU A 115 16.02 15.47 1.95
CA GLU A 115 15.02 14.70 1.20
C GLU A 115 13.85 14.22 2.08
N VAL A 116 14.09 13.91 3.36
CA VAL A 116 13.06 13.44 4.30
C VAL A 116 12.13 14.61 4.67
N VAL A 117 12.71 15.77 4.97
CA VAL A 117 11.94 16.98 5.31
C VAL A 117 11.15 17.45 4.10
N ALA A 118 11.77 17.52 2.93
CA ALA A 118 11.10 17.89 1.69
C ALA A 118 9.98 16.91 1.32
N GLY A 119 10.22 15.61 1.42
CA GLY A 119 9.25 14.55 1.11
C GLY A 119 8.08 14.48 2.10
N ALA A 120 8.28 14.90 3.37
CA ALA A 120 7.22 14.95 4.38
C ALA A 120 6.35 16.21 4.29
N CYS A 121 6.78 17.23 3.53
CA CYS A 121 6.12 18.53 3.45
C CYS A 121 5.05 18.56 2.37
N LEU A 122 3.78 18.59 2.76
CA LEU A 122 2.67 18.76 1.81
C LEU A 122 2.53 20.22 1.37
N THR A 123 2.52 21.15 2.34
CA THR A 123 2.36 22.60 2.09
C THR A 123 3.31 23.40 2.95
N HIS A 124 3.84 24.52 2.42
CA HIS A 124 4.65 25.47 3.17
C HIS A 124 4.47 26.87 2.60
N ALA A 125 4.35 27.88 3.49
CA ALA A 125 4.23 29.30 3.14
C ALA A 125 3.13 29.59 2.09
N GLY A 126 2.01 28.84 2.13
CA GLY A 126 0.88 29.03 1.20
C GLY A 126 1.01 28.28 -0.12
N GLU A 127 2.09 27.55 -0.34
CA GLU A 127 2.33 26.78 -1.57
C GLU A 127 2.26 25.26 -1.32
N ILE A 128 1.81 24.50 -2.32
CA ILE A 128 1.85 23.04 -2.30
C ILE A 128 3.25 22.60 -2.73
N ARG A 129 3.98 21.95 -1.82
CA ARG A 129 5.34 21.46 -2.06
C ARG A 129 5.36 20.03 -2.62
N HIS A 130 4.35 19.23 -2.30
CA HIS A 130 4.26 17.85 -2.77
C HIS A 130 3.75 17.82 -4.21
N GLN A 131 4.64 17.56 -5.16
CA GLN A 131 4.36 17.63 -6.60
C GLN A 131 3.16 16.76 -7.04
N PRO A 132 3.00 15.49 -6.61
CA PRO A 132 1.84 14.69 -7.01
C PRO A 132 0.51 15.31 -6.58
N THR A 133 0.48 16.00 -5.42
CA THR A 133 -0.72 16.71 -4.96
C THR A 133 -0.98 17.96 -5.81
N ALA A 134 0.06 18.71 -6.13
CA ALA A 134 -0.07 19.87 -7.00
C ALA A 134 -0.61 19.50 -8.38
N GLU A 135 -0.11 18.40 -8.96
CA GLU A 135 -0.57 17.85 -10.24
C GLU A 135 -2.04 17.38 -10.19
N ALA A 136 -2.43 16.71 -9.10
CA ALA A 136 -3.80 16.23 -8.90
C ALA A 136 -4.83 17.37 -8.72
N LEU A 137 -4.39 18.50 -8.18
CA LEU A 137 -5.21 19.70 -7.96
C LEU A 137 -5.16 20.69 -9.13
N ALA A 138 -4.24 20.50 -10.08
CA ALA A 138 -4.19 21.35 -11.26
C ALA A 138 -5.50 21.22 -12.07
N PRO A 139 -6.12 22.34 -12.48
CA PRO A 139 -7.36 22.28 -13.25
C PRO A 139 -7.14 21.51 -14.56
N ALA A 140 -8.07 20.63 -14.91
CA ALA A 140 -8.03 19.72 -16.06
C ALA A 140 -8.02 20.41 -17.46
N SER A 141 -7.53 21.64 -17.56
CA SER A 141 -7.65 22.50 -18.75
C SER A 141 -6.43 22.51 -19.69
N SER A 142 -5.41 21.67 -19.52
CA SER A 142 -4.25 21.69 -20.43
C SER A 142 -4.04 20.44 -21.29
N ALA A 143 -4.90 19.44 -21.21
CA ALA A 143 -4.78 18.24 -22.00
C ALA A 143 -5.84 18.14 -23.12
N LYS A 144 -5.84 19.06 -24.09
CA LYS A 144 -6.36 18.84 -25.46
C LYS A 144 -6.21 20.09 -26.32
N LYS A 145 -5.05 20.30 -26.91
CA LYS A 145 -4.91 20.98 -28.21
C LYS A 145 -3.62 20.49 -28.86
N GLY A 146 -3.74 19.58 -29.79
CA GLY A 146 -2.65 19.20 -30.66
C GLY A 146 -2.82 17.83 -31.26
N THR A 147 -3.72 17.70 -32.23
CA THR A 147 -3.40 17.02 -33.47
C THR A 147 -4.54 17.27 -34.49
N LYS A 148 -4.22 18.08 -35.43
CA LYS A 148 -4.76 17.97 -36.78
C LYS A 148 -3.72 17.29 -37.61
#